data_26b158f2fb512463a05db04239bda56c
#
_entry.id   26b158f2fb512463a05db04239bda56c
#
_cell.length_a   1.000
_cell.length_b   1.000
_cell.length_c   1.000
_cell.angle_alpha   90.00
_cell.angle_beta   90.00
_cell.angle_gamma   90.00
#
_symmetry.space_group_name_H-M   'P 1'
#
loop_
_entity.id
_entity.type
_entity.pdbx_description
1 polymer ?
#
loop_
_entity_poly.entity_id
_entity_poly.type
_entity_poly.pdbx_seq_one_letter_code
_entity_poly.pdbx_strand_id
1 'polypeptide(L)'
;MAYEQFAYIYDELMQDVPYDQWVDWVKAYVPAGSTIADIGCGTGTATLALAAHYKMLGIDLSEEMLEVAQEKAMEEGLHIQFWAQDMREIELPTPVDAATILCDSLNYLRTEEDVKQTFTHVAAILKEGGRLLFDTHSPYKMETLFNGKTYATHAEQSSYIWFADPGEAPLSVVHELTFFIEEEDGRYERVDETHHQRTYPPAQYVTWLRDAGFRVLAVTGDFGPDAPSETAERIFFVAEKM
;
A
#
# COMPACT_ATOMS: atom_id res chain seq x y z
N MET A 1 -1.47 -22.66 -5.18
CA MET A 1 -2.27 -23.25 -4.07
C MET A 1 -2.06 -22.54 -2.73
N ALA A 2 -0.89 -22.44 -2.11
CA ALA A 2 -0.77 -21.70 -0.82
C ALA A 2 -0.92 -20.17 -0.95
N TYR A 3 -0.45 -19.58 -2.02
CA TYR A 3 -0.57 -18.12 -2.26
C TYR A 3 -1.98 -17.67 -2.68
N GLU A 4 -2.73 -18.48 -3.41
CA GLU A 4 -4.13 -18.20 -3.76
C GLU A 4 -4.99 -18.04 -2.48
N GLN A 5 -4.79 -18.91 -1.50
CA GLN A 5 -5.53 -18.85 -0.23
C GLN A 5 -5.17 -17.61 0.59
N PHE A 6 -3.90 -17.16 0.55
CA PHE A 6 -3.49 -15.96 1.30
C PHE A 6 -4.21 -14.69 0.81
N ALA A 7 -4.38 -14.51 -0.50
CA ALA A 7 -5.04 -13.32 -1.04
C ALA A 7 -6.50 -13.20 -0.56
N TYR A 8 -7.22 -14.32 -0.45
CA TYR A 8 -8.59 -14.31 0.10
C TYR A 8 -8.61 -14.03 1.61
N ILE A 9 -7.65 -14.60 2.36
CA ILE A 9 -7.54 -14.40 3.82
C ILE A 9 -7.10 -12.96 4.12
N TYR A 10 -6.29 -12.38 3.26
CA TYR A 10 -5.81 -11.01 3.40
C TYR A 10 -6.96 -10.02 3.56
N ASP A 11 -8.02 -10.14 2.77
CA ASP A 11 -9.18 -9.27 2.87
C ASP A 11 -9.93 -9.44 4.21
N GLU A 12 -10.04 -10.66 4.73
CA GLU A 12 -10.64 -10.91 6.05
C GLU A 12 -9.83 -10.23 7.16
N LEU A 13 -8.50 -10.32 7.08
CA LEU A 13 -7.61 -9.70 8.07
C LEU A 13 -7.60 -8.18 7.99
N MET A 14 -7.87 -7.63 6.81
CA MET A 14 -7.86 -6.21 6.55
C MET A 14 -9.25 -5.56 6.68
N GLN A 15 -10.26 -6.28 7.20
CA GLN A 15 -11.63 -5.75 7.36
C GLN A 15 -11.69 -4.52 8.29
N ASP A 16 -10.83 -4.46 9.30
CA ASP A 16 -10.79 -3.35 10.27
C ASP A 16 -9.97 -2.14 9.75
N VAL A 17 -9.37 -2.24 8.55
CA VAL A 17 -8.62 -1.14 7.96
C VAL A 17 -9.58 -0.07 7.48
N PRO A 18 -9.43 1.19 7.92
CA PRO A 18 -10.36 2.26 7.61
C PRO A 18 -10.14 2.82 6.19
N TYR A 19 -10.38 2.01 5.15
CA TYR A 19 -10.19 2.39 3.75
C TYR A 19 -10.92 3.69 3.37
N ASP A 20 -12.05 3.98 3.99
CA ASP A 20 -12.78 5.24 3.80
C ASP A 20 -11.93 6.48 4.08
N GLN A 21 -11.01 6.40 5.05
CA GLN A 21 -10.11 7.51 5.35
C GLN A 21 -9.09 7.74 4.22
N TRP A 22 -8.58 6.67 3.57
CA TRP A 22 -7.74 6.83 2.37
C TRP A 22 -8.52 7.40 1.20
N VAL A 23 -9.76 6.94 0.98
CA VAL A 23 -10.63 7.48 -0.06
C VAL A 23 -10.87 8.97 0.15
N ASP A 24 -11.23 9.39 1.35
CA ASP A 24 -11.45 10.79 1.68
C ASP A 24 -10.16 11.63 1.56
N TRP A 25 -9.03 11.06 1.96
CA TRP A 25 -7.73 11.71 1.77
C TRP A 25 -7.38 11.90 0.29
N VAL A 26 -7.57 10.89 -0.56
CA VAL A 26 -7.35 11.00 -2.01
C VAL A 26 -8.28 12.06 -2.61
N LYS A 27 -9.58 12.08 -2.23
CA LYS A 27 -10.57 13.07 -2.69
C LYS A 27 -10.20 14.52 -2.33
N ALA A 28 -9.49 14.74 -1.24
CA ALA A 28 -9.04 16.08 -0.85
C ALA A 28 -7.99 16.65 -1.83
N TYR A 29 -7.28 15.80 -2.56
CA TYR A 29 -6.18 16.23 -3.41
C TYR A 29 -6.38 15.92 -4.90
N VAL A 30 -7.19 14.96 -5.30
CA VAL A 30 -7.38 14.57 -6.70
C VAL A 30 -8.77 14.99 -7.18
N PRO A 31 -8.90 15.74 -8.29
CA PRO A 31 -10.20 16.11 -8.85
C PRO A 31 -11.05 14.91 -9.24
N ALA A 32 -12.35 14.96 -8.99
CA ALA A 32 -13.26 13.89 -9.38
C ALA A 32 -13.23 13.62 -10.90
N GLY A 33 -13.35 12.36 -11.27
CA GLY A 33 -13.31 11.90 -12.67
C GLY A 33 -11.91 11.79 -13.27
N SER A 34 -10.85 12.07 -12.49
CA SER A 34 -9.46 11.82 -12.87
C SER A 34 -9.20 10.33 -13.14
N THR A 35 -8.16 10.04 -13.91
CA THR A 35 -7.63 8.67 -14.05
C THR A 35 -6.51 8.47 -13.04
N ILE A 36 -6.62 7.44 -12.20
CA ILE A 36 -5.66 7.11 -11.15
C ILE A 36 -5.05 5.73 -11.40
N ALA A 37 -3.72 5.62 -11.30
CA ALA A 37 -3.03 4.35 -11.18
C ALA A 37 -2.78 4.04 -9.70
N ASP A 38 -3.39 2.99 -9.19
CA ASP A 38 -3.19 2.49 -7.82
C ASP A 38 -2.10 1.42 -7.85
N ILE A 39 -0.94 1.73 -7.28
CA ILE A 39 0.30 0.97 -7.37
C ILE A 39 0.52 0.22 -6.07
N GLY A 40 0.73 -1.10 -6.15
CA GLY A 40 0.67 -1.98 -4.99
C GLY A 40 -0.78 -2.13 -4.51
N CYS A 41 -1.70 -2.34 -5.45
CA CYS A 41 -3.14 -2.33 -5.17
C CYS A 41 -3.62 -3.58 -4.42
N GLY A 42 -2.81 -4.65 -4.36
CA GLY A 42 -3.14 -5.91 -3.72
C GLY A 42 -4.45 -6.49 -4.26
N THR A 43 -5.34 -6.93 -3.38
CA THR A 43 -6.69 -7.44 -3.70
C THR A 43 -7.69 -6.36 -4.15
N GLY A 44 -7.22 -5.13 -4.37
CA GLY A 44 -8.00 -4.06 -4.99
C GLY A 44 -9.01 -3.35 -4.07
N THR A 45 -9.04 -3.59 -2.77
CA THR A 45 -10.06 -3.01 -1.88
C THR A 45 -10.08 -1.48 -1.94
N ALA A 46 -8.92 -0.80 -1.85
CA ALA A 46 -8.84 0.65 -2.02
C ALA A 46 -9.18 1.09 -3.45
N THR A 47 -8.70 0.35 -4.45
CA THR A 47 -8.94 0.61 -5.87
C THR A 47 -10.45 0.60 -6.18
N LEU A 48 -11.19 -0.42 -5.69
CA LEU A 48 -12.64 -0.54 -5.90
C LEU A 48 -13.38 0.61 -5.21
N ALA A 49 -13.02 0.92 -3.97
CA ALA A 49 -13.62 2.04 -3.24
C ALA A 49 -13.41 3.40 -3.95
N LEU A 50 -12.23 3.61 -4.53
CA LEU A 50 -11.92 4.81 -5.33
C LEU A 50 -12.65 4.83 -6.67
N ALA A 51 -13.02 3.68 -7.25
CA ALA A 51 -13.70 3.59 -8.55
C ALA A 51 -15.09 4.27 -8.58
N ALA A 52 -15.72 4.48 -7.41
CA ALA A 52 -16.93 5.29 -7.31
C ALA A 52 -16.73 6.77 -7.72
N HIS A 53 -15.48 7.26 -7.73
CA HIS A 53 -15.14 8.67 -7.95
C HIS A 53 -14.18 8.89 -9.12
N TYR A 54 -13.44 7.86 -9.54
CA TYR A 54 -12.30 7.94 -10.45
C TYR A 54 -12.31 6.82 -11.49
N LYS A 55 -11.55 7.01 -12.57
CA LYS A 55 -11.19 5.93 -13.48
C LYS A 55 -9.93 5.25 -12.96
N MET A 56 -10.07 4.01 -12.52
CA MET A 56 -8.98 3.30 -11.85
C MET A 56 -8.22 2.36 -12.77
N LEU A 57 -6.92 2.27 -12.54
CA LEU A 57 -6.01 1.21 -13.01
C LEU A 57 -5.37 0.61 -11.76
N GLY A 58 -5.41 -0.71 -11.59
CA GLY A 58 -4.71 -1.38 -10.50
C GLY A 58 -3.38 -1.98 -10.99
N ILE A 59 -2.32 -1.83 -10.20
CA ILE A 59 -1.00 -2.37 -10.51
C ILE A 59 -0.48 -3.05 -9.25
N ASP A 60 -0.09 -4.31 -9.37
CA ASP A 60 0.58 -5.05 -8.29
C ASP A 60 1.63 -6.00 -8.87
N LEU A 61 2.57 -6.43 -8.04
CA LEU A 61 3.56 -7.43 -8.42
C LEU A 61 2.99 -8.85 -8.39
N SER A 62 2.03 -9.14 -7.48
CA SER A 62 1.42 -10.44 -7.29
C SER A 62 0.25 -10.66 -8.25
N GLU A 63 0.41 -11.62 -9.14
CA GLU A 63 -0.67 -12.05 -10.05
C GLU A 63 -1.85 -12.61 -9.25
N GLU A 64 -1.60 -13.32 -8.15
CA GLU A 64 -2.61 -13.91 -7.29
C GLU A 64 -3.48 -12.83 -6.61
N MET A 65 -2.87 -11.74 -6.13
CA MET A 65 -3.61 -10.59 -5.60
C MET A 65 -4.49 -9.94 -6.68
N LEU A 66 -3.96 -9.82 -7.90
CA LEU A 66 -4.70 -9.23 -9.02
C LEU A 66 -5.84 -10.11 -9.50
N GLU A 67 -5.74 -11.44 -9.40
CA GLU A 67 -6.86 -12.35 -9.68
C GLU A 67 -8.04 -12.06 -8.74
N VAL A 68 -7.80 -11.95 -7.44
CA VAL A 68 -8.82 -11.58 -6.45
C VAL A 68 -9.39 -10.18 -6.72
N ALA A 69 -8.53 -9.20 -7.03
CA ALA A 69 -8.97 -7.85 -7.38
C ALA A 69 -9.88 -7.82 -8.62
N GLN A 70 -9.55 -8.62 -9.63
CA GLN A 70 -10.34 -8.74 -10.84
C GLN A 70 -11.70 -9.40 -10.57
N GLU A 71 -11.75 -10.46 -9.77
CA GLU A 71 -13.00 -11.12 -9.36
C GLU A 71 -13.91 -10.15 -8.63
N LYS A 72 -13.41 -9.45 -7.62
CA LYS A 72 -14.16 -8.42 -6.86
C LYS A 72 -14.70 -7.31 -7.77
N ALA A 73 -13.87 -6.81 -8.70
CA ALA A 73 -14.30 -5.80 -9.65
C ALA A 73 -15.44 -6.32 -10.56
N MET A 74 -15.38 -7.57 -11.03
CA MET A 74 -16.42 -8.20 -11.82
C MET A 74 -17.73 -8.38 -11.04
N GLU A 75 -17.65 -8.80 -9.78
CA GLU A 75 -18.82 -8.96 -8.90
C GLU A 75 -19.54 -7.63 -8.66
N GLU A 76 -18.78 -6.53 -8.54
CA GLU A 76 -19.33 -5.18 -8.41
C GLU A 76 -19.72 -4.52 -9.75
N GLY A 77 -19.50 -5.21 -10.88
CA GLY A 77 -19.80 -4.69 -12.22
C GLY A 77 -18.89 -3.53 -12.64
N LEU A 78 -17.69 -3.44 -12.05
CA LEU A 78 -16.70 -2.41 -12.35
C LEU A 78 -15.76 -2.86 -13.48
N HIS A 79 -15.40 -1.91 -14.35
CA HIS A 79 -14.46 -2.13 -15.45
C HIS A 79 -13.09 -1.50 -15.11
N ILE A 80 -12.29 -2.21 -14.33
CA ILE A 80 -10.95 -1.81 -13.92
C ILE A 80 -9.93 -2.70 -14.65
N GLN A 81 -8.87 -2.10 -15.17
CA GLN A 81 -7.75 -2.85 -15.73
C GLN A 81 -6.72 -3.10 -14.61
N PHE A 82 -6.30 -4.35 -14.47
CA PHE A 82 -5.27 -4.75 -13.53
C PHE A 82 -4.05 -5.27 -14.29
N TRP A 83 -2.85 -4.82 -13.89
CA TRP A 83 -1.60 -5.15 -14.55
C TRP A 83 -0.55 -5.63 -13.56
N ALA A 84 0.04 -6.81 -13.84
CA ALA A 84 1.14 -7.35 -13.06
C ALA A 84 2.43 -6.62 -13.46
N GLN A 85 2.88 -5.67 -12.62
CA GLN A 85 4.13 -4.92 -12.83
C GLN A 85 4.81 -4.62 -11.48
N ASP A 86 6.12 -4.58 -11.52
CA ASP A 86 6.93 -4.08 -10.41
C ASP A 86 6.87 -2.55 -10.36
N MET A 87 6.61 -1.98 -9.18
CA MET A 87 6.53 -0.53 -9.02
C MET A 87 7.84 0.20 -9.38
N ARG A 88 8.96 -0.52 -9.41
CA ARG A 88 10.28 0.01 -9.82
C ARG A 88 10.44 0.15 -11.34
N GLU A 89 9.55 -0.46 -12.13
CA GLU A 89 9.67 -0.55 -13.58
C GLU A 89 8.34 -0.26 -14.31
N ILE A 90 7.43 0.50 -13.66
CA ILE A 90 6.08 0.75 -14.18
C ILE A 90 6.14 1.49 -15.51
N GLU A 91 5.36 0.98 -16.47
CA GLU A 91 5.09 1.63 -17.75
C GLU A 91 3.59 1.62 -18.03
N LEU A 92 3.06 2.77 -18.46
CA LEU A 92 1.68 2.91 -18.90
C LEU A 92 1.63 3.42 -20.35
N PRO A 93 0.69 2.93 -21.18
CA PRO A 93 0.55 3.38 -22.57
C PRO A 93 0.11 4.85 -22.68
N THR A 94 -0.55 5.37 -21.65
CA THR A 94 -1.00 6.77 -21.57
C THR A 94 -0.79 7.31 -20.16
N PRO A 95 -0.26 8.54 -20.03
CA PRO A 95 -0.10 9.15 -18.72
C PRO A 95 -1.43 9.37 -18.00
N VAL A 96 -1.40 9.22 -16.65
CA VAL A 96 -2.54 9.37 -15.75
C VAL A 96 -2.52 10.71 -15.02
N ASP A 97 -3.67 11.09 -14.43
CA ASP A 97 -3.83 12.34 -13.68
C ASP A 97 -3.23 12.24 -12.26
N ALA A 98 -3.29 11.04 -11.67
CA ALA A 98 -2.69 10.77 -10.37
C ALA A 98 -2.21 9.32 -10.27
N ALA A 99 -1.29 9.10 -9.33
CA ALA A 99 -0.86 7.77 -8.89
C ALA A 99 -1.01 7.69 -7.36
N THR A 100 -1.45 6.54 -6.87
CA THR A 100 -1.53 6.24 -5.44
C THR A 100 -0.63 5.05 -5.10
N ILE A 101 0.01 5.07 -3.92
CA ILE A 101 0.71 3.92 -3.31
C ILE A 101 0.23 3.90 -1.85
N LEU A 102 -0.82 3.13 -1.59
CA LEU A 102 -1.57 3.18 -0.32
C LEU A 102 -1.22 2.01 0.59
N CYS A 103 -1.64 2.13 1.85
CA CYS A 103 -1.52 1.06 2.84
C CYS A 103 -0.09 0.53 2.97
N ASP A 104 0.87 1.46 3.12
CA ASP A 104 2.30 1.14 3.31
C ASP A 104 2.95 0.24 2.22
N SER A 105 2.33 0.10 1.04
CA SER A 105 2.89 -0.70 -0.05
C SER A 105 4.32 -0.25 -0.43
N LEU A 106 4.63 1.05 -0.32
CA LEU A 106 5.98 1.56 -0.56
C LEU A 106 7.03 0.98 0.41
N ASN A 107 6.64 0.56 1.61
CA ASN A 107 7.56 0.01 2.61
C ASN A 107 8.12 -1.37 2.24
N TYR A 108 7.58 -2.05 1.25
CA TYR A 108 8.14 -3.28 0.69
C TYR A 108 9.44 -3.03 -0.11
N LEU A 109 9.72 -1.78 -0.47
CA LEU A 109 10.99 -1.38 -1.09
C LEU A 109 12.10 -1.26 -0.03
N ARG A 110 12.99 -2.25 -0.02
CA ARG A 110 13.98 -2.43 1.06
C ARG A 110 15.21 -1.54 0.93
N THR A 111 15.47 -1.00 -0.27
CA THR A 111 16.64 -0.14 -0.53
C THR A 111 16.24 1.27 -0.94
N GLU A 112 17.12 2.23 -0.66
CA GLU A 112 16.93 3.62 -1.11
C GLU A 112 16.83 3.73 -2.61
N GLU A 113 17.61 2.91 -3.32
CA GLU A 113 17.64 2.92 -4.78
C GLU A 113 16.30 2.46 -5.36
N ASP A 114 15.66 1.42 -4.78
CA ASP A 114 14.34 0.96 -5.19
C ASP A 114 13.30 2.07 -5.06
N VAL A 115 13.33 2.83 -3.95
CA VAL A 115 12.40 3.96 -3.72
C VAL A 115 12.62 5.07 -4.76
N LYS A 116 13.87 5.44 -5.02
CA LYS A 116 14.23 6.47 -6.02
C LYS A 116 13.81 6.05 -7.44
N GLN A 117 14.06 4.79 -7.77
CA GLN A 117 13.66 4.22 -9.07
C GLN A 117 12.13 4.25 -9.22
N THR A 118 11.39 3.84 -8.19
CA THR A 118 9.93 3.92 -8.17
C THR A 118 9.44 5.35 -8.40
N PHE A 119 9.97 6.35 -7.69
CA PHE A 119 9.55 7.74 -7.90
C PHE A 119 9.86 8.24 -9.32
N THR A 120 10.97 7.80 -9.91
CA THR A 120 11.32 8.13 -11.29
C THR A 120 10.31 7.53 -12.28
N HIS A 121 9.94 6.26 -12.12
CA HIS A 121 8.95 5.61 -12.98
C HIS A 121 7.54 6.17 -12.77
N VAL A 122 7.16 6.46 -11.54
CA VAL A 122 5.88 7.13 -11.24
C VAL A 122 5.84 8.53 -11.89
N ALA A 123 6.93 9.29 -11.85
CA ALA A 123 6.99 10.57 -12.56
C ALA A 123 6.79 10.39 -14.08
N ALA A 124 7.34 9.33 -14.68
CA ALA A 124 7.21 9.06 -16.11
C ALA A 124 5.76 8.75 -16.53
N ILE A 125 4.98 8.07 -15.71
CA ILE A 125 3.59 7.73 -16.01
C ILE A 125 2.58 8.83 -15.67
N LEU A 126 2.97 9.88 -14.97
CA LEU A 126 2.11 11.01 -14.63
C LEU A 126 2.12 12.08 -15.73
N LYS A 127 0.97 12.73 -15.94
CA LYS A 127 0.87 13.98 -16.71
C LYS A 127 1.62 15.10 -16.00
N GLU A 128 2.01 16.15 -16.71
CA GLU A 128 2.49 17.39 -16.10
C GLU A 128 1.43 17.95 -15.13
N GLY A 129 1.84 18.32 -13.92
CA GLY A 129 0.92 18.69 -12.84
C GLY A 129 0.14 17.54 -12.22
N GLY A 130 0.37 16.31 -12.67
CA GLY A 130 -0.21 15.09 -12.09
C GLY A 130 0.30 14.85 -10.67
N ARG A 131 -0.47 14.14 -9.85
CA ARG A 131 -0.20 13.97 -8.42
C ARG A 131 0.18 12.57 -8.05
N LEU A 132 1.18 12.46 -7.18
CA LEU A 132 1.53 11.24 -6.44
C LEU A 132 1.07 11.39 -5.00
N LEU A 133 0.28 10.43 -4.53
CA LEU A 133 -0.15 10.30 -3.15
C LEU A 133 0.29 8.96 -2.59
N PHE A 134 1.01 8.95 -1.48
CA PHE A 134 1.41 7.71 -0.84
C PHE A 134 1.52 7.86 0.67
N ASP A 135 1.48 6.74 1.37
CA ASP A 135 1.73 6.68 2.79
C ASP A 135 2.81 5.65 3.13
N THR A 136 3.42 5.84 4.28
CA THR A 136 4.43 4.93 4.84
C THR A 136 4.25 4.76 6.33
N HIS A 137 4.71 3.65 6.87
CA HIS A 137 4.96 3.57 8.30
C HIS A 137 5.97 4.63 8.74
N SER A 138 5.75 5.19 9.92
CA SER A 138 6.68 6.15 10.50
C SER A 138 7.91 5.46 11.09
N PRO A 139 9.04 6.18 11.29
CA PRO A 139 10.15 5.70 12.09
C PRO A 139 9.73 5.27 13.50
N TYR A 140 8.84 6.02 14.15
CA TYR A 140 8.31 5.69 15.47
C TYR A 140 7.62 4.32 15.49
N LYS A 141 6.77 4.03 14.49
CA LYS A 141 6.07 2.74 14.40
C LYS A 141 7.05 1.58 14.25
N MET A 142 8.06 1.73 13.37
CA MET A 142 9.08 0.71 13.15
C MET A 142 9.91 0.42 14.41
N GLU A 143 10.35 1.48 15.11
CA GLU A 143 11.26 1.34 16.26
C GLU A 143 10.55 1.03 17.58
N THR A 144 9.28 1.39 17.72
CA THR A 144 8.58 1.31 19.01
C THR A 144 7.44 0.30 19.00
N LEU A 145 6.59 0.33 17.96
CA LEU A 145 5.39 -0.52 17.94
C LEU A 145 5.70 -1.90 17.37
N PHE A 146 6.57 -2.00 16.36
CA PHE A 146 6.92 -3.29 15.75
C PHE A 146 8.15 -3.96 16.36
N ASN A 147 9.00 -3.20 17.04
CA ASN A 147 10.28 -3.70 17.54
C ASN A 147 10.15 -4.82 18.59
N GLY A 148 10.34 -6.07 18.18
CA GLY A 148 10.27 -7.25 19.04
C GLY A 148 8.88 -7.49 19.64
N LYS A 149 7.82 -7.15 18.92
CA LYS A 149 6.43 -7.30 19.38
C LYS A 149 5.78 -8.55 18.79
N THR A 150 4.84 -9.08 19.57
CA THR A 150 3.99 -10.18 19.12
C THR A 150 2.55 -9.73 19.21
N TYR A 151 1.80 -9.96 18.15
CA TYR A 151 0.37 -9.73 18.05
C TYR A 151 -0.31 -11.06 17.80
N ALA A 152 -1.50 -11.21 18.29
CA ALA A 152 -2.33 -12.37 18.02
C ALA A 152 -3.79 -11.97 18.03
N THR A 153 -4.57 -12.58 17.16
CA THR A 153 -6.02 -12.44 17.20
C THR A 153 -6.69 -13.80 17.07
N HIS A 154 -7.93 -13.84 17.49
CA HIS A 154 -8.81 -14.97 17.32
C HIS A 154 -10.16 -14.44 16.84
N ALA A 155 -10.50 -14.74 15.58
CA ALA A 155 -11.81 -14.48 14.99
C ALA A 155 -12.60 -15.79 14.85
N GLU A 156 -13.82 -15.71 14.35
CA GLU A 156 -14.73 -16.87 14.27
C GLU A 156 -14.19 -17.99 13.37
N GLN A 157 -13.55 -17.65 12.26
CA GLN A 157 -13.08 -18.62 11.25
C GLN A 157 -11.55 -18.62 11.07
N SER A 158 -10.88 -17.63 11.66
CA SER A 158 -9.43 -17.50 11.50
C SER A 158 -8.76 -17.05 12.80
N SER A 159 -7.49 -17.40 12.95
CA SER A 159 -6.63 -16.89 14.01
C SER A 159 -5.25 -16.64 13.42
N TYR A 160 -4.54 -15.65 13.94
CA TYR A 160 -3.14 -15.47 13.55
C TYR A 160 -2.23 -15.20 14.75
N ILE A 161 -0.96 -15.52 14.56
CA ILE A 161 0.15 -15.09 15.39
C ILE A 161 1.08 -14.30 14.48
N TRP A 162 1.42 -13.10 14.89
CA TRP A 162 2.29 -12.18 14.14
C TRP A 162 3.44 -11.74 15.02
N PHE A 163 4.66 -12.10 14.62
CA PHE A 163 5.89 -11.59 15.18
C PHE A 163 6.40 -10.43 14.32
N ALA A 164 6.77 -9.32 14.95
CA ALA A 164 7.36 -8.16 14.29
C ALA A 164 8.74 -7.93 14.90
N ASP A 165 9.77 -8.40 14.22
CA ASP A 165 11.15 -8.35 14.67
C ASP A 165 11.97 -7.30 13.90
N PRO A 166 12.98 -6.67 14.51
CA PRO A 166 13.87 -5.77 13.82
C PRO A 166 14.55 -6.46 12.64
N GLY A 167 14.55 -5.82 11.47
CA GLY A 167 15.34 -6.26 10.33
C GLY A 167 16.81 -5.86 10.45
N GLU A 168 17.62 -6.27 9.49
CA GLU A 168 19.07 -5.98 9.47
C GLU A 168 19.40 -4.50 9.22
N ALA A 169 18.56 -3.82 8.41
CA ALA A 169 18.76 -2.41 8.08
C ALA A 169 18.09 -1.49 9.12
N PRO A 170 18.58 -0.26 9.31
CA PRO A 170 17.88 0.72 10.13
C PRO A 170 16.45 0.94 9.64
N LEU A 171 15.49 1.07 10.57
CA LEU A 171 14.06 1.28 10.30
C LEU A 171 13.43 0.17 9.43
N SER A 172 13.94 -1.05 9.51
CA SER A 172 13.34 -2.22 8.86
C SER A 172 12.78 -3.20 9.88
N VAL A 173 11.75 -3.92 9.46
CA VAL A 173 11.04 -4.94 10.25
C VAL A 173 10.85 -6.18 9.40
N VAL A 174 10.97 -7.34 10.02
CA VAL A 174 10.54 -8.62 9.48
C VAL A 174 9.26 -9.01 10.19
N HIS A 175 8.20 -9.19 9.44
CA HIS A 175 6.92 -9.68 9.93
C HIS A 175 6.80 -11.16 9.59
N GLU A 176 6.73 -12.00 10.60
CA GLU A 176 6.43 -13.43 10.45
C GLU A 176 5.02 -13.67 10.94
N LEU A 177 4.12 -14.03 10.02
CA LEU A 177 2.72 -14.28 10.28
C LEU A 177 2.41 -15.77 10.09
N THR A 178 1.75 -16.36 11.07
CA THR A 178 1.18 -17.70 10.96
C THR A 178 -0.32 -17.59 11.12
N PHE A 179 -1.06 -17.98 10.08
CA PHE A 179 -2.52 -18.03 10.06
C PHE A 179 -2.98 -19.47 10.29
N PHE A 180 -4.09 -19.59 10.98
CA PHE A 180 -4.83 -20.83 11.17
C PHE A 180 -6.26 -20.59 10.70
N ILE A 181 -6.67 -21.29 9.63
CA ILE A 181 -7.94 -21.11 8.93
C ILE A 181 -8.78 -22.34 9.15
N GLU A 182 -10.00 -22.18 9.68
CA GLU A 182 -10.90 -23.30 9.90
C GLU A 182 -11.49 -23.78 8.57
N GLU A 183 -11.34 -25.07 8.30
CA GLU A 183 -11.94 -25.75 7.17
C GLU A 183 -13.35 -26.28 7.54
N GLU A 184 -14.15 -26.62 6.54
CA GLU A 184 -15.52 -27.16 6.72
C GLU A 184 -15.57 -28.40 7.63
N ASP A 185 -14.51 -29.16 7.72
CA ASP A 185 -14.42 -30.39 8.55
C ASP A 185 -13.93 -30.12 9.99
N GLY A 186 -13.72 -28.85 10.37
CA GLY A 186 -13.29 -28.40 11.69
C GLY A 186 -11.78 -28.57 11.93
N ARG A 187 -11.00 -28.89 10.90
CA ARG A 187 -9.52 -28.82 10.95
C ARG A 187 -9.07 -27.40 10.62
N TYR A 188 -7.81 -27.09 10.93
CA TYR A 188 -7.20 -25.83 10.61
C TYR A 188 -6.09 -26.02 9.56
N GLU A 189 -6.17 -25.28 8.47
CA GLU A 189 -5.06 -25.08 7.58
C GLU A 189 -4.11 -24.03 8.17
N ARG A 190 -2.80 -24.31 8.10
CA ARG A 190 -1.78 -23.35 8.52
C ARG A 190 -1.13 -22.73 7.28
N VAL A 191 -1.13 -21.39 7.27
CA VAL A 191 -0.45 -20.58 6.25
C VAL A 191 0.59 -19.73 6.93
N ASP A 192 1.84 -19.75 6.45
CA ASP A 192 2.93 -18.93 6.97
C ASP A 192 3.34 -17.90 5.91
N GLU A 193 3.45 -16.63 6.34
CA GLU A 193 3.88 -15.51 5.50
C GLU A 193 5.04 -14.77 6.16
N THR A 194 5.97 -14.28 5.34
CA THR A 194 7.08 -13.45 5.81
C THR A 194 7.15 -12.18 4.97
N HIS A 195 7.01 -11.03 5.62
CA HIS A 195 7.08 -9.74 4.97
C HIS A 195 8.26 -8.94 5.49
N HIS A 196 9.00 -8.33 4.58
CA HIS A 196 10.10 -7.45 4.90
C HIS A 196 9.72 -6.02 4.54
N GLN A 197 9.63 -5.17 5.53
CA GLN A 197 9.31 -3.76 5.32
C GLN A 197 10.42 -2.85 5.84
N ARG A 198 10.57 -1.69 5.20
CA ARG A 198 11.50 -0.65 5.61
C ARG A 198 10.89 0.73 5.39
N THR A 199 11.12 1.63 6.32
CA THR A 199 10.81 3.04 6.15
C THR A 199 12.07 3.89 6.20
N TYR A 200 11.88 5.19 5.96
CA TYR A 200 12.94 6.19 6.02
C TYR A 200 12.40 7.47 6.69
N PRO A 201 13.27 8.34 7.22
CA PRO A 201 12.84 9.62 7.74
C PRO A 201 12.07 10.43 6.68
N PRO A 202 10.98 11.13 7.03
CA PRO A 202 10.16 11.90 6.07
C PRO A 202 10.96 12.87 5.21
N ALA A 203 11.98 13.51 5.77
CA ALA A 203 12.87 14.43 5.04
C ALA A 203 13.65 13.74 3.90
N GLN A 204 13.91 12.45 4.03
CA GLN A 204 14.60 11.68 2.99
C GLN A 204 13.68 11.40 1.80
N TYR A 205 12.43 11.00 2.04
CA TYR A 205 11.41 10.89 0.99
C TYR A 205 11.20 12.22 0.26
N VAL A 206 11.14 13.34 0.99
CA VAL A 206 11.02 14.69 0.40
C VAL A 206 12.20 14.99 -0.53
N THR A 207 13.41 14.60 -0.16
CA THR A 207 14.60 14.79 -1.01
C THR A 207 14.49 13.96 -2.28
N TRP A 208 14.18 12.67 -2.18
CA TRP A 208 14.05 11.77 -3.32
C TRP A 208 12.92 12.16 -4.28
N LEU A 209 11.80 12.65 -3.74
CA LEU A 209 10.70 13.19 -4.56
C LEU A 209 11.16 14.39 -5.39
N ARG A 210 11.92 15.32 -4.80
CA ARG A 210 12.45 16.48 -5.51
C ARG A 210 13.44 16.07 -6.59
N ASP A 211 14.31 15.10 -6.29
CA ASP A 211 15.28 14.57 -7.25
C ASP A 211 14.59 13.88 -8.44
N ALA A 212 13.41 13.28 -8.22
CA ALA A 212 12.59 12.67 -9.26
C ALA A 212 11.67 13.68 -10.01
N GLY A 213 11.77 14.99 -9.74
CA GLY A 213 11.02 16.03 -10.44
C GLY A 213 9.66 16.36 -9.82
N PHE A 214 9.45 16.05 -8.55
CA PHE A 214 8.22 16.40 -7.85
C PHE A 214 8.37 17.65 -6.98
N ARG A 215 7.30 18.44 -6.89
CA ARG A 215 7.08 19.43 -5.86
C ARG A 215 6.25 18.83 -4.74
N VAL A 216 6.78 18.72 -3.53
CA VAL A 216 6.03 18.23 -2.37
C VAL A 216 5.01 19.28 -1.94
N LEU A 217 3.74 18.90 -1.86
CA LEU A 217 2.62 19.75 -1.49
C LEU A 217 2.25 19.61 -0.02
N ALA A 218 2.29 18.39 0.52
CA ALA A 218 1.97 18.11 1.91
C ALA A 218 2.77 16.91 2.44
N VAL A 219 3.09 16.97 3.74
CA VAL A 219 3.55 15.82 4.53
C VAL A 219 2.80 15.90 5.85
N THR A 220 1.92 14.92 6.12
CA THR A 220 1.05 14.92 7.29
C THR A 220 1.10 13.58 8.03
N GLY A 221 0.53 13.52 9.24
CA GLY A 221 0.49 12.31 10.07
C GLY A 221 -0.93 11.82 10.34
N ASP A 222 -1.11 10.50 10.37
CA ASP A 222 -2.31 9.81 10.86
C ASP A 222 -3.64 10.38 10.32
N PHE A 223 -3.73 10.60 9.00
CA PHE A 223 -4.84 11.24 8.29
C PHE A 223 -5.19 12.67 8.75
N GLY A 224 -4.41 13.25 9.66
CA GLY A 224 -4.59 14.63 10.11
C GLY A 224 -4.11 15.65 9.07
N PRO A 225 -4.52 16.93 9.21
CA PRO A 225 -4.07 18.01 8.32
C PRO A 225 -2.68 18.56 8.70
N ASP A 226 -2.20 18.24 9.90
CA ASP A 226 -0.99 18.82 10.47
C ASP A 226 0.27 18.01 10.10
N ALA A 227 1.44 18.65 10.27
CA ALA A 227 2.71 17.94 10.15
C ALA A 227 2.78 16.73 11.12
N PRO A 228 3.47 15.64 10.75
CA PRO A 228 3.53 14.45 11.59
C PRO A 228 4.07 14.77 12.97
N SER A 229 3.40 14.28 14.01
CA SER A 229 3.93 14.30 15.39
C SER A 229 5.11 13.32 15.52
N GLU A 230 5.86 13.43 16.60
CA GLU A 230 6.94 12.47 16.90
C GLU A 230 6.44 11.03 17.12
N THR A 231 5.17 10.87 17.46
CA THR A 231 4.52 9.58 17.71
C THR A 231 3.49 9.21 16.64
N ALA A 232 3.45 9.93 15.52
CA ALA A 232 2.61 9.54 14.39
C ALA A 232 2.97 8.13 13.94
N GLU A 233 1.98 7.29 13.66
CA GLU A 233 2.20 5.92 13.22
C GLU A 233 2.36 5.82 11.71
N ARG A 234 1.70 6.72 10.97
CA ARG A 234 1.67 6.73 9.52
C ARG A 234 1.95 8.13 8.98
N ILE A 235 2.78 8.20 7.96
CA ILE A 235 3.14 9.46 7.31
C ILE A 235 2.55 9.46 5.90
N PHE A 236 1.86 10.54 5.56
CA PHE A 236 1.20 10.75 4.28
C PHE A 236 1.92 11.81 3.47
N PHE A 237 2.13 11.54 2.19
CA PHE A 237 2.82 12.44 1.27
C PHE A 237 1.95 12.76 0.07
N VAL A 238 1.91 14.03 -0.29
CA VAL A 238 1.29 14.52 -1.53
C VAL A 238 2.33 15.30 -2.30
N ALA A 239 2.57 14.88 -3.53
CA ALA A 239 3.54 15.52 -4.42
C ALA A 239 2.93 15.75 -5.81
N GLU A 240 3.40 16.77 -6.51
CA GLU A 240 2.95 17.16 -7.85
C GLU A 240 4.14 17.11 -8.81
N LYS A 241 3.99 16.44 -9.93
CA LYS A 241 4.99 16.43 -11.01
C LYS A 241 5.15 17.83 -11.60
N MET A 242 6.42 18.27 -11.71
CA MET A 242 6.78 19.58 -12.29
C MET A 242 7.03 19.51 -13.80
#